data_88a4b79bab1cbde9f683cea7192b3ad7
#
_entry.id   88a4b79bab1cbde9f683cea7192b3ad7
#
_cell.length_a   1.000
_cell.length_b   1.000
_cell.length_c   1.000
_cell.angle_alpha   90.00
_cell.angle_beta   90.00
_cell.angle_gamma   90.00
#
_symmetry.space_group_name_H-M   'P 1'
#
loop_
_entity.id
_entity.type
_entity.pdbx_description
1 polymer ?
#
loop_
_entity_poly.entity_id
_entity_poly.type
_entity_poly.pdbx_seq_one_letter_code
_entity_poly.pdbx_strand_id
1 'polypeptide(L)'
;GTYQLCEHMKISEDRVNVTDEGYLLEADQLDRLDPDDVYFRTERILMNIKDPDVEPGSPQYEWIRNYVNEAENALYGADFADPETGYAKYLNVDTYVDWYVISEITKTNDASLYTSCYMNIAPGGKLNMGPIWDFDICMGNTKWNGTDGRGPEGYWNRESPWFERMLQDPAFVRKVKERIGYFKSNLTVILAQVDGEAAYAEASVVEDNRLWQNLKPEGAADSEVKTAFRQEVRAMKEWLTARLDWLDRASFQD
;
A
#
# COMPACT_ATOMS: atom_id res chain seq x y z
N GLY A 1 1.11 -24.41 11.52
CA GLY A 1 0.37 -23.40 10.79
C GLY A 1 1.15 -22.87 9.60
N THR A 2 0.50 -22.08 8.79
CA THR A 2 1.14 -21.35 7.68
C THR A 2 1.71 -20.04 8.23
N TYR A 3 2.93 -19.71 7.85
CA TYR A 3 3.62 -18.50 8.27
C TYR A 3 4.18 -17.79 7.04
N GLN A 4 4.04 -16.47 7.02
CA GLN A 4 4.69 -15.64 6.02
C GLN A 4 6.09 -15.26 6.49
N LEU A 5 7.09 -15.50 5.66
CA LEU A 5 8.44 -14.99 5.88
C LEU A 5 8.55 -13.64 5.19
N CYS A 6 8.68 -12.58 5.99
CA CYS A 6 8.80 -11.20 5.49
C CYS A 6 10.16 -10.60 5.85
N GLU A 7 10.60 -9.66 5.04
CA GLU A 7 11.71 -8.79 5.42
C GLU A 7 11.24 -7.74 6.42
N HIS A 8 12.10 -7.44 7.39
CA HIS A 8 11.84 -6.37 8.35
C HIS A 8 11.85 -4.99 7.67
N MET A 9 10.93 -4.11 8.08
CA MET A 9 10.90 -2.72 7.61
C MET A 9 12.02 -1.93 8.30
N LYS A 10 13.11 -1.67 7.56
CA LYS A 10 14.27 -0.94 8.07
C LYS A 10 15.08 -0.34 6.92
N ILE A 11 15.88 0.66 7.24
CA ILE A 11 16.94 1.14 6.34
C ILE A 11 18.06 0.10 6.29
N SER A 12 18.38 -0.37 5.11
CA SER A 12 19.53 -1.22 4.83
C SER A 12 19.79 -1.28 3.32
N GLU A 13 21.02 -1.66 2.94
CA GLU A 13 21.42 -1.80 1.54
C GLU A 13 20.48 -2.73 0.75
N ASP A 14 20.03 -3.82 1.39
CA ASP A 14 19.21 -4.87 0.76
C ASP A 14 17.69 -4.63 0.92
N ARG A 15 17.25 -3.56 1.61
CA ARG A 15 15.82 -3.31 1.86
C ARG A 15 15.40 -1.89 1.46
N VAL A 16 15.46 -0.92 2.37
CA VAL A 16 15.20 0.49 2.07
C VAL A 16 16.56 1.19 1.96
N ASN A 17 17.09 1.25 0.76
CA ASN A 17 18.44 1.75 0.50
C ASN A 17 18.45 3.29 0.33
N VAL A 18 18.34 4.01 1.45
CA VAL A 18 18.40 5.47 1.48
C VAL A 18 19.62 6.01 2.25
N THR A 19 20.60 5.16 2.51
CA THR A 19 21.77 5.40 3.34
C THR A 19 21.44 5.62 4.83
N ASP A 20 22.46 5.60 5.69
CA ASP A 20 22.30 5.79 7.15
C ASP A 20 21.87 7.22 7.52
N GLU A 21 21.92 8.16 6.58
CA GLU A 21 21.49 9.56 6.77
C GLU A 21 20.06 9.80 6.22
N GLY A 22 19.44 8.77 5.64
CA GLY A 22 18.08 8.84 5.11
C GLY A 22 17.03 8.66 6.20
N TYR A 23 15.76 8.70 5.80
CA TYR A 23 14.61 8.51 6.70
C TYR A 23 13.67 7.46 6.16
N LEU A 24 13.15 6.67 7.07
CA LEU A 24 11.97 5.82 6.88
C LEU A 24 10.86 6.36 7.76
N LEU A 25 9.74 6.68 7.15
CA LEU A 25 8.57 7.26 7.79
C LEU A 25 7.37 6.32 7.62
N GLU A 26 6.45 6.37 8.55
CA GLU A 26 5.15 5.70 8.45
C GLU A 26 4.03 6.71 8.67
N ALA A 27 3.06 6.77 7.74
CA ALA A 27 1.80 7.44 8.02
C ALA A 27 1.02 6.56 9.00
N ASP A 28 0.65 7.11 10.16
CA ASP A 28 0.11 6.37 11.28
C ASP A 28 -0.97 7.15 12.05
N GLN A 29 -1.54 6.56 13.09
CA GLN A 29 -2.55 7.16 13.97
C GLN A 29 -2.05 7.22 15.41
N LEU A 30 -2.54 8.22 16.16
CA LEU A 30 -2.10 8.44 17.54
C LEU A 30 -2.31 7.25 18.49
N ASP A 31 -3.36 6.49 18.27
CA ASP A 31 -3.72 5.34 19.09
C ASP A 31 -2.93 4.07 18.74
N ARG A 32 -2.08 4.14 17.72
CA ARG A 32 -1.20 3.07 17.28
C ARG A 32 0.28 3.31 17.61
N LEU A 33 0.61 4.54 18.04
CA LEU A 33 1.97 4.89 18.40
C LEU A 33 2.39 4.24 19.73
N ASP A 34 3.61 3.73 19.75
CA ASP A 34 4.25 3.31 20.98
C ASP A 34 4.70 4.53 21.81
N PRO A 35 4.86 4.40 23.15
CA PRO A 35 5.21 5.51 24.03
C PRO A 35 6.54 6.21 23.68
N ASP A 36 7.45 5.54 23.01
CA ASP A 36 8.77 5.99 22.58
C ASP A 36 8.83 6.40 21.10
N ASP A 37 7.72 6.28 20.36
CA ASP A 37 7.67 6.73 18.97
C ASP A 37 7.85 8.26 18.85
N VAL A 38 8.69 8.66 17.91
CA VAL A 38 8.91 10.06 17.55
C VAL A 38 8.15 10.39 16.27
N TYR A 39 7.22 11.31 16.39
CA TYR A 39 6.33 11.67 15.29
C TYR A 39 6.13 13.17 15.14
N PHE A 40 5.58 13.57 14.00
CA PHE A 40 5.08 14.92 13.75
C PHE A 40 3.77 14.87 12.96
N ARG A 41 3.09 16.00 12.90
CA ARG A 41 1.89 16.16 12.07
C ARG A 41 2.13 17.18 10.98
N THR A 42 1.62 16.87 9.80
CA THR A 42 1.27 17.86 8.80
C THR A 42 -0.15 18.36 9.06
N GLU A 43 -0.74 19.11 8.16
CA GLU A 43 -2.16 19.49 8.27
C GLU A 43 -3.08 18.25 8.14
N ARG A 44 -2.66 17.25 7.34
CA ARG A 44 -3.51 16.10 6.95
C ARG A 44 -3.09 14.75 7.47
N ILE A 45 -1.80 14.54 7.69
CA ILE A 45 -1.26 13.22 8.06
C ILE A 45 -0.40 13.32 9.31
N LEU A 46 -0.40 12.24 10.09
CA LEU A 46 0.58 12.01 11.15
C LEU A 46 1.69 11.13 10.57
N MET A 47 2.95 11.55 10.75
CA MET A 47 4.13 10.82 10.33
C MET A 47 4.91 10.36 11.55
N ASN A 48 5.06 9.05 11.69
CA ASN A 48 5.95 8.39 12.65
C ASN A 48 7.32 8.20 12.00
N ILE A 49 8.40 8.58 12.69
CA ILE A 49 9.78 8.41 12.21
C ILE A 49 10.25 7.03 12.68
N LYS A 50 10.36 6.10 11.75
CA LYS A 50 10.76 4.71 12.05
C LYS A 50 12.28 4.51 12.05
N ASP A 51 12.98 5.33 11.29
CA ASP A 51 14.44 5.31 11.16
C ASP A 51 14.91 6.64 10.54
N PRO A 52 15.98 7.28 11.00
CA PRO A 52 16.80 6.92 12.17
C PRO A 52 16.14 7.29 13.50
N ASP A 53 16.69 6.81 14.60
CA ASP A 53 16.35 7.32 15.93
C ASP A 53 16.71 8.80 16.01
N VAL A 54 15.73 9.66 16.26
CA VAL A 54 15.91 11.11 16.37
C VAL A 54 15.27 11.63 17.64
N GLU A 55 15.88 12.67 18.23
CA GLU A 55 15.29 13.35 19.37
C GLU A 55 14.30 14.43 18.88
N PRO A 56 13.09 14.53 19.50
CA PRO A 56 12.16 15.60 19.20
C PRO A 56 12.80 16.98 19.31
N GLY A 57 12.67 17.82 18.27
CA GLY A 57 13.27 19.15 18.20
C GLY A 57 14.75 19.17 17.83
N SER A 58 15.37 18.02 17.56
CA SER A 58 16.72 17.98 17.00
C SER A 58 16.77 18.56 15.58
N PRO A 59 17.94 18.96 15.06
CA PRO A 59 18.05 19.41 13.68
C PRO A 59 17.57 18.40 12.65
N GLN A 60 17.78 17.10 12.90
CA GLN A 60 17.30 16.01 12.03
C GLN A 60 15.78 15.93 12.02
N TYR A 61 15.16 15.96 13.22
CA TYR A 61 13.71 15.99 13.36
C TYR A 61 13.09 17.20 12.65
N GLU A 62 13.64 18.40 12.88
CA GLU A 62 13.15 19.62 12.27
C GLU A 62 13.28 19.61 10.74
N TRP A 63 14.38 19.05 10.23
CA TRP A 63 14.61 18.94 8.80
C TRP A 63 13.53 18.08 8.13
N ILE A 64 13.30 16.86 8.61
CA ILE A 64 12.32 15.95 7.99
C ILE A 64 10.89 16.45 8.15
N ARG A 65 10.55 16.99 9.32
CA ARG A 65 9.24 17.62 9.57
C ARG A 65 8.99 18.76 8.58
N ASN A 66 9.94 19.65 8.42
CA ASN A 66 9.81 20.80 7.53
C ASN A 66 9.72 20.35 6.08
N TYR A 67 10.54 19.38 5.65
CA TYR A 67 10.51 18.85 4.29
C TYR A 67 9.12 18.27 3.93
N VAL A 68 8.55 17.44 4.79
CA VAL A 68 7.22 16.84 4.54
C VAL A 68 6.12 17.90 4.56
N ASN A 69 6.21 18.90 5.45
CA ASN A 69 5.25 20.02 5.46
C ASN A 69 5.37 20.89 4.19
N GLU A 70 6.57 21.15 3.69
CA GLU A 70 6.77 21.87 2.43
C GLU A 70 6.21 21.08 1.24
N ALA A 71 6.38 19.75 1.22
CA ALA A 71 5.80 18.86 0.21
C ALA A 71 4.27 18.93 0.21
N GLU A 72 3.64 18.84 1.40
CA GLU A 72 2.19 18.98 1.52
C GLU A 72 1.71 20.38 1.13
N ASN A 73 2.38 21.43 1.55
CA ASN A 73 2.06 22.80 1.17
C ASN A 73 2.13 23.01 -0.36
N ALA A 74 3.15 22.45 -1.01
CA ALA A 74 3.27 22.49 -2.47
C ALA A 74 2.14 21.70 -3.15
N LEU A 75 1.75 20.54 -2.61
CA LEU A 75 0.67 19.70 -3.13
C LEU A 75 -0.70 20.41 -3.06
N TYR A 76 -0.96 21.15 -1.98
CA TYR A 76 -2.24 21.86 -1.80
C TYR A 76 -2.19 23.33 -2.24
N GLY A 77 -1.04 23.80 -2.73
CA GLY A 77 -0.88 25.13 -3.29
C GLY A 77 -1.65 25.35 -4.59
N ALA A 78 -1.70 26.60 -5.04
CA ALA A 78 -2.38 26.98 -6.28
C ALA A 78 -1.71 26.33 -7.52
N ASP A 79 -0.37 26.30 -7.52
CA ASP A 79 0.45 25.78 -8.62
C ASP A 79 0.88 24.32 -8.38
N PHE A 80 0.05 23.52 -7.71
CA PHE A 80 0.43 22.17 -7.25
C PHE A 80 0.91 21.25 -8.37
N ALA A 81 0.35 21.36 -9.57
CA ALA A 81 0.69 20.53 -10.73
C ALA A 81 1.90 21.06 -11.53
N ASP A 82 2.47 22.20 -11.15
CA ASP A 82 3.67 22.73 -11.81
C ASP A 82 4.88 21.83 -11.50
N PRO A 83 5.65 21.36 -12.50
CA PRO A 83 6.73 20.41 -12.28
C PRO A 83 7.93 20.99 -11.50
N GLU A 84 8.10 22.32 -11.47
CA GLU A 84 9.25 22.98 -10.84
C GLU A 84 8.92 23.53 -9.43
N THR A 85 7.66 23.90 -9.20
CA THR A 85 7.23 24.56 -7.96
C THR A 85 6.19 23.79 -7.18
N GLY A 86 5.46 22.87 -7.84
CA GLY A 86 4.43 22.04 -7.25
C GLY A 86 4.99 20.81 -6.52
N TYR A 87 4.12 19.85 -6.25
CA TYR A 87 4.46 18.65 -5.45
C TYR A 87 5.56 17.79 -6.07
N ALA A 88 5.70 17.79 -7.40
CA ALA A 88 6.72 17.02 -8.11
C ALA A 88 8.17 17.49 -7.80
N LYS A 89 8.33 18.68 -7.24
CA LYS A 89 9.62 19.17 -6.70
C LYS A 89 10.08 18.32 -5.51
N TYR A 90 9.17 17.94 -4.65
CA TYR A 90 9.43 17.27 -3.37
C TYR A 90 9.20 15.76 -3.42
N LEU A 91 8.21 15.30 -4.18
CA LEU A 91 7.77 13.92 -4.24
C LEU A 91 8.31 13.22 -5.50
N ASN A 92 8.75 11.97 -5.34
CA ASN A 92 9.04 11.10 -6.47
C ASN A 92 7.73 10.54 -7.02
N VAL A 93 7.14 11.26 -7.96
CA VAL A 93 5.78 11.02 -8.46
C VAL A 93 5.56 9.57 -8.92
N ASP A 94 6.56 8.93 -9.51
CA ASP A 94 6.43 7.56 -10.02
C ASP A 94 6.19 6.55 -8.90
N THR A 95 6.80 6.73 -7.73
CA THR A 95 6.58 5.85 -6.58
C THR A 95 5.18 6.03 -5.98
N TYR A 96 4.64 7.23 -6.01
CA TYR A 96 3.24 7.49 -5.59
C TYR A 96 2.23 6.89 -6.58
N VAL A 97 2.52 6.95 -7.88
CA VAL A 97 1.71 6.28 -8.90
C VAL A 97 1.72 4.76 -8.68
N ASP A 98 2.89 4.17 -8.47
CA ASP A 98 3.04 2.73 -8.26
C ASP A 98 2.30 2.26 -7.00
N TRP A 99 2.46 2.98 -5.89
CA TRP A 99 1.77 2.68 -4.64
C TRP A 99 0.25 2.82 -4.78
N TYR A 100 -0.22 3.91 -5.37
CA TYR A 100 -1.64 4.14 -5.60
C TYR A 100 -2.27 3.04 -6.47
N VAL A 101 -1.59 2.69 -7.56
CA VAL A 101 -2.07 1.68 -8.50
C VAL A 101 -2.13 0.30 -7.85
N ILE A 102 -1.09 -0.12 -7.11
CA ILE A 102 -1.13 -1.43 -6.43
C ILE A 102 -2.21 -1.45 -5.35
N SER A 103 -2.37 -0.36 -4.59
CA SER A 103 -3.39 -0.23 -3.55
C SER A 103 -4.81 -0.24 -4.12
N GLU A 104 -5.04 0.36 -5.28
CA GLU A 104 -6.34 0.27 -5.98
C GLU A 104 -6.55 -1.08 -6.65
N ILE A 105 -5.54 -1.70 -7.26
CA ILE A 105 -5.68 -3.03 -7.86
C ILE A 105 -6.06 -4.07 -6.81
N THR A 106 -5.41 -4.03 -5.66
CA THR A 106 -5.70 -4.93 -4.54
C THR A 106 -6.90 -4.49 -3.71
N LYS A 107 -7.28 -3.22 -3.84
CA LYS A 107 -8.31 -2.58 -3.02
C LYS A 107 -8.04 -2.81 -1.54
N THR A 108 -6.78 -2.50 -1.11
CA THR A 108 -6.39 -2.61 0.30
C THR A 108 -7.21 -1.64 1.16
N ASN A 109 -7.82 -2.16 2.22
CA ASN A 109 -8.90 -1.45 2.90
C ASN A 109 -8.45 -0.60 4.10
N ASP A 110 -7.31 -0.86 4.69
CA ASP A 110 -6.84 -0.20 5.90
C ASP A 110 -5.63 0.73 5.71
N ALA A 111 -5.05 0.75 4.53
CA ALA A 111 -3.87 1.55 4.19
C ALA A 111 -4.20 2.80 3.35
N SER A 112 -5.03 3.70 3.84
CA SER A 112 -5.39 4.95 3.13
C SER A 112 -4.65 6.17 3.68
N LEU A 113 -3.32 6.08 3.87
CA LEU A 113 -2.48 7.06 4.58
C LEU A 113 -2.92 7.29 6.04
N TYR A 114 -3.45 6.27 6.67
CA TYR A 114 -3.79 6.25 8.09
C TYR A 114 -2.81 5.41 8.90
N THR A 115 -2.38 4.28 8.36
CA THR A 115 -1.47 3.33 9.01
C THR A 115 -0.81 2.45 7.94
N SER A 116 0.32 1.84 8.27
CA SER A 116 1.05 0.89 7.40
C SER A 116 1.45 1.46 6.03
N CYS A 117 1.50 2.78 5.90
CA CYS A 117 1.87 3.48 4.67
C CYS A 117 3.25 4.10 4.84
N TYR A 118 4.26 3.44 4.29
CA TYR A 118 5.65 3.86 4.44
C TYR A 118 6.07 4.86 3.36
N MET A 119 6.97 5.76 3.76
CA MET A 119 7.67 6.69 2.87
C MET A 119 9.14 6.69 3.23
N ASN A 120 9.99 7.04 2.28
CA ASN A 120 11.42 7.10 2.53
C ASN A 120 12.08 8.22 1.72
N ILE A 121 13.19 8.73 2.24
CA ILE A 121 13.94 9.78 1.57
C ILE A 121 15.44 9.62 1.85
N ALA A 122 16.25 9.64 0.79
CA ALA A 122 17.70 9.78 0.89
C ALA A 122 18.09 11.26 0.99
N PRO A 123 19.25 11.61 1.57
CA PRO A 123 19.75 12.96 1.61
C PRO A 123 19.82 13.61 0.23
N GLY A 124 19.21 14.78 0.07
CA GLY A 124 19.15 15.51 -1.20
C GLY A 124 18.23 14.90 -2.26
N GLY A 125 17.56 13.80 -1.93
CA GLY A 125 16.58 13.15 -2.79
C GLY A 125 15.17 13.73 -2.65
N LYS A 126 14.21 13.06 -3.30
CA LYS A 126 12.78 13.32 -3.15
C LYS A 126 12.16 12.26 -2.24
N LEU A 127 11.07 12.63 -1.59
CA LEU A 127 10.29 11.69 -0.78
C LEU A 127 9.64 10.63 -1.69
N ASN A 128 9.97 9.37 -1.46
CA ASN A 128 9.39 8.22 -2.13
C ASN A 128 8.23 7.66 -1.32
N MET A 129 7.20 7.17 -2.01
CA MET A 129 6.16 6.35 -1.41
C MET A 129 6.58 4.88 -1.44
N GLY A 130 6.45 4.20 -0.32
CA GLY A 130 6.87 2.81 -0.16
C GLY A 130 7.97 2.61 0.89
N PRO A 131 8.35 1.34 1.14
CA PRO A 131 7.87 0.13 0.48
C PRO A 131 6.40 -0.20 0.78
N ILE A 132 5.80 -1.08 -0.03
CA ILE A 132 4.45 -1.59 0.23
C ILE A 132 4.47 -2.55 1.42
N TRP A 133 3.41 -2.50 2.22
CA TRP A 133 3.26 -3.30 3.43
C TRP A 133 1.79 -3.57 3.74
N ASP A 134 1.48 -4.67 4.44
CA ASP A 134 0.21 -4.98 5.07
C ASP A 134 -0.99 -5.09 4.11
N PHE A 135 -0.90 -6.04 3.17
CA PHE A 135 -1.93 -6.29 2.16
C PHE A 135 -2.81 -7.50 2.50
N ASP A 136 -3.05 -7.78 3.78
CA ASP A 136 -3.89 -8.90 4.22
C ASP A 136 -5.39 -8.58 4.13
N ILE A 137 -5.79 -7.31 4.33
CA ILE A 137 -7.18 -6.85 4.18
C ILE A 137 -7.38 -6.25 2.78
N CYS A 138 -7.33 -7.11 1.77
CA CYS A 138 -7.44 -6.71 0.37
C CYS A 138 -8.15 -7.75 -0.48
N MET A 139 -8.34 -7.51 -1.77
CA MET A 139 -8.93 -8.43 -2.77
C MET A 139 -10.26 -9.05 -2.33
N GLY A 140 -11.11 -8.26 -1.67
CA GLY A 140 -12.40 -8.72 -1.15
C GLY A 140 -12.32 -9.41 0.21
N ASN A 141 -11.13 -9.67 0.76
CA ASN A 141 -10.94 -10.21 2.11
C ASN A 141 -11.08 -9.09 3.16
N THR A 142 -12.30 -8.62 3.37
CA THR A 142 -12.60 -7.60 4.38
C THR A 142 -13.73 -8.04 5.28
N LYS A 143 -13.64 -7.72 6.58
CA LYS A 143 -14.67 -7.97 7.58
C LYS A 143 -15.59 -6.77 7.79
N TRP A 144 -15.30 -5.62 7.22
CA TRP A 144 -16.08 -4.41 7.39
C TRP A 144 -17.43 -4.53 6.68
N ASN A 145 -18.49 -4.45 7.48
CA ASN A 145 -19.86 -4.66 7.02
C ASN A 145 -20.33 -3.54 6.08
N GLY A 146 -21.04 -3.93 5.04
CA GLY A 146 -21.75 -3.01 4.16
C GLY A 146 -20.86 -2.10 3.34
N THR A 147 -19.58 -2.42 3.25
CA THR A 147 -18.65 -1.63 2.46
C THR A 147 -18.53 -2.18 1.04
N ASP A 148 -18.38 -1.27 0.10
CA ASP A 148 -18.01 -1.58 -1.28
C ASP A 148 -16.59 -2.20 -1.39
N GLY A 149 -15.92 -2.38 -0.25
CA GLY A 149 -14.58 -2.98 -0.14
C GLY A 149 -14.51 -4.43 -0.62
N ARG A 150 -15.60 -5.20 -0.54
CA ARG A 150 -15.62 -6.61 -0.94
C ARG A 150 -15.69 -6.82 -2.44
N GLY A 151 -16.43 -5.97 -3.14
CA GLY A 151 -16.60 -6.10 -4.59
C GLY A 151 -15.39 -5.57 -5.36
N PRO A 152 -15.22 -6.03 -6.61
CA PRO A 152 -14.11 -5.55 -7.46
C PRO A 152 -14.35 -4.15 -8.03
N GLU A 153 -15.54 -3.59 -7.88
CA GLU A 153 -15.92 -2.27 -8.41
C GLU A 153 -15.68 -1.16 -7.39
N GLY A 154 -15.70 0.08 -7.83
CA GLY A 154 -15.53 1.29 -7.01
C GLY A 154 -14.08 1.56 -6.63
N TYR A 155 -13.76 2.82 -6.35
CA TYR A 155 -12.47 3.23 -5.80
C TYR A 155 -12.43 3.02 -4.29
N TRP A 156 -11.24 2.86 -3.72
CA TRP A 156 -11.06 2.79 -2.28
C TRP A 156 -10.10 3.86 -1.75
N ASN A 157 -8.99 4.08 -2.47
CA ASN A 157 -7.95 5.03 -2.05
C ASN A 157 -8.04 6.39 -2.75
N ARG A 158 -9.06 6.62 -3.59
CA ARG A 158 -9.23 7.85 -4.34
C ARG A 158 -9.34 9.10 -3.45
N GLU A 159 -10.03 8.98 -2.31
CA GLU A 159 -10.27 10.07 -1.36
C GLU A 159 -9.25 10.11 -0.22
N SER A 160 -8.21 9.28 -0.28
CA SER A 160 -7.13 9.32 0.70
C SER A 160 -6.40 10.66 0.65
N PRO A 161 -5.95 11.18 1.79
CA PRO A 161 -5.13 12.39 1.82
C PRO A 161 -3.99 12.32 0.79
N TRP A 162 -3.61 13.46 0.23
CA TRP A 162 -2.65 13.63 -0.85
C TRP A 162 -3.11 13.04 -2.20
N PHE A 163 -3.61 11.78 -2.25
CA PHE A 163 -4.06 11.17 -3.52
C PHE A 163 -5.29 11.86 -4.09
N GLU A 164 -6.23 12.31 -3.27
CA GLU A 164 -7.38 13.11 -3.70
C GLU A 164 -6.95 14.37 -4.48
N ARG A 165 -5.82 14.97 -4.08
CA ARG A 165 -5.27 16.15 -4.72
C ARG A 165 -4.42 15.80 -5.95
N MET A 166 -3.56 14.78 -5.87
CA MET A 166 -2.75 14.30 -7.00
C MET A 166 -3.62 13.86 -8.18
N LEU A 167 -4.78 13.26 -7.93
CA LEU A 167 -5.72 12.85 -8.96
C LEU A 167 -6.40 14.02 -9.69
N GLN A 168 -6.25 15.25 -9.21
CA GLN A 168 -6.65 16.47 -9.93
C GLN A 168 -5.58 16.92 -10.95
N ASP A 169 -4.37 16.35 -10.91
CA ASP A 169 -3.33 16.58 -11.90
C ASP A 169 -3.51 15.61 -13.10
N PRO A 170 -3.79 16.13 -14.31
CA PRO A 170 -3.91 15.28 -15.49
C PRO A 170 -2.63 14.47 -15.82
N ALA A 171 -1.46 14.96 -15.42
CA ALA A 171 -0.20 14.25 -15.63
C ALA A 171 -0.10 13.03 -14.72
N PHE A 172 -0.51 13.16 -13.45
CA PHE A 172 -0.60 12.05 -12.51
C PHE A 172 -1.62 10.99 -13.00
N VAL A 173 -2.83 11.42 -13.35
CA VAL A 173 -3.89 10.52 -13.86
C VAL A 173 -3.44 9.76 -15.10
N ARG A 174 -2.71 10.39 -16.01
CA ARG A 174 -2.17 9.71 -17.19
C ARG A 174 -1.22 8.58 -16.80
N LYS A 175 -0.29 8.82 -15.87
CA LYS A 175 0.65 7.80 -15.37
C LYS A 175 -0.09 6.65 -14.67
N VAL A 176 -1.13 6.95 -13.87
CA VAL A 176 -1.99 5.94 -13.24
C VAL A 176 -2.64 5.04 -14.28
N LYS A 177 -3.24 5.60 -15.32
CA LYS A 177 -3.86 4.84 -16.41
C LYS A 177 -2.85 3.97 -17.16
N GLU A 178 -1.69 4.50 -17.48
CA GLU A 178 -0.60 3.76 -18.13
C GLU A 178 -0.16 2.55 -17.27
N ARG A 179 -0.05 2.74 -15.97
CA ARG A 179 0.35 1.69 -15.03
C ARG A 179 -0.72 0.61 -14.88
N ILE A 180 -2.01 0.98 -14.81
CA ILE A 180 -3.13 0.03 -14.81
C ILE A 180 -3.12 -0.79 -16.10
N GLY A 181 -2.93 -0.17 -17.25
CA GLY A 181 -2.80 -0.85 -18.54
C GLY A 181 -1.64 -1.85 -18.56
N TYR A 182 -0.51 -1.52 -17.93
CA TYR A 182 0.63 -2.44 -17.77
C TYR A 182 0.24 -3.68 -16.94
N PHE A 183 -0.40 -3.50 -15.80
CA PHE A 183 -0.87 -4.62 -14.96
C PHE A 183 -1.89 -5.49 -15.71
N LYS A 184 -2.83 -4.87 -16.40
CA LYS A 184 -3.81 -5.61 -17.20
C LYS A 184 -3.15 -6.45 -18.31
N SER A 185 -2.17 -5.89 -18.99
CA SER A 185 -1.42 -6.60 -20.04
C SER A 185 -0.60 -7.78 -19.50
N ASN A 186 -0.24 -7.74 -18.22
CA ASN A 186 0.53 -8.78 -17.54
C ASN A 186 -0.33 -9.67 -16.61
N LEU A 187 -1.65 -9.56 -16.66
CA LEU A 187 -2.56 -10.30 -15.76
C LEU A 187 -2.32 -11.81 -15.79
N THR A 188 -2.08 -12.40 -16.97
CA THR A 188 -1.80 -13.84 -17.09
C THR A 188 -0.57 -14.26 -16.28
N VAL A 189 0.47 -13.44 -16.24
CA VAL A 189 1.69 -13.70 -15.46
C VAL A 189 1.38 -13.63 -13.97
N ILE A 190 0.62 -12.61 -13.55
CA ILE A 190 0.21 -12.43 -12.15
C ILE A 190 -0.63 -13.64 -11.68
N LEU A 191 -1.61 -14.06 -12.49
CA LEU A 191 -2.45 -15.22 -12.14
C LEU A 191 -1.66 -16.53 -12.10
N ALA A 192 -0.64 -16.69 -12.94
CA ALA A 192 0.26 -17.83 -12.89
C ALA A 192 1.13 -17.84 -11.63
N GLN A 193 1.58 -16.67 -11.16
CA GLN A 193 2.29 -16.54 -9.88
C GLN A 193 1.38 -16.95 -8.71
N VAL A 194 0.12 -16.48 -8.70
CA VAL A 194 -0.87 -16.90 -7.69
C VAL A 194 -1.04 -18.43 -7.68
N ASP A 195 -1.10 -19.08 -8.85
CA ASP A 195 -1.20 -20.54 -8.93
C ASP A 195 0.06 -21.23 -8.37
N GLY A 196 1.23 -20.68 -8.63
CA GLY A 196 2.51 -21.17 -8.10
C GLY A 196 2.58 -21.11 -6.57
N GLU A 197 2.25 -19.96 -6.00
CA GLU A 197 2.24 -19.76 -4.55
C GLU A 197 1.16 -20.62 -3.87
N ALA A 198 -0.02 -20.75 -4.47
CA ALA A 198 -1.08 -21.63 -3.98
C ALA A 198 -0.66 -23.11 -3.98
N ALA A 199 0.01 -23.57 -5.03
CA ALA A 199 0.53 -24.93 -5.08
C ALA A 199 1.59 -25.19 -4.00
N TYR A 200 2.45 -24.21 -3.73
CA TYR A 200 3.43 -24.28 -2.66
C TYR A 200 2.78 -24.30 -1.27
N ALA A 201 1.79 -23.46 -1.03
CA ALA A 201 1.09 -23.34 0.26
C ALA A 201 0.17 -24.55 0.55
N GLU A 202 -0.32 -25.29 -0.46
CA GLU A 202 -1.29 -26.38 -0.30
C GLU A 202 -0.81 -27.48 0.66
N ALA A 203 0.50 -27.69 0.78
CA ALA A 203 1.05 -28.67 1.70
C ALA A 203 0.80 -28.31 3.17
N SER A 204 0.81 -27.02 3.51
CA SER A 204 0.67 -26.52 4.88
C SER A 204 -0.79 -26.13 5.23
N VAL A 205 -1.66 -25.91 4.25
CA VAL A 205 -3.03 -25.42 4.47
C VAL A 205 -3.89 -26.35 5.33
N VAL A 206 -3.64 -27.66 5.26
CA VAL A 206 -4.33 -28.65 6.10
C VAL A 206 -3.95 -28.50 7.56
N GLU A 207 -2.65 -28.36 7.84
CA GLU A 207 -2.17 -28.15 9.19
C GLU A 207 -2.59 -26.79 9.76
N ASP A 208 -2.64 -25.77 8.90
CA ASP A 208 -3.16 -24.46 9.27
C ASP A 208 -4.64 -24.54 9.66
N ASN A 209 -5.45 -25.23 8.86
CA ASN A 209 -6.87 -25.43 9.17
C ASN A 209 -7.12 -26.25 10.43
N ARG A 210 -6.24 -27.19 10.76
CA ARG A 210 -6.32 -27.92 12.04
C ARG A 210 -6.14 -27.02 13.25
N LEU A 211 -5.33 -25.97 13.12
CA LEU A 211 -5.09 -25.00 14.19
C LEU A 211 -6.19 -23.92 14.27
N TRP A 212 -6.57 -23.36 13.13
CA TRP A 212 -7.36 -22.13 13.08
C TRP A 212 -8.78 -22.31 12.52
N GLN A 213 -9.07 -23.44 11.87
CA GLN A 213 -10.40 -23.77 11.30
C GLN A 213 -10.93 -22.68 10.34
N ASN A 214 -10.03 -22.03 9.60
CA ASN A 214 -10.36 -20.92 8.73
C ASN A 214 -11.16 -21.30 7.50
N LEU A 215 -10.97 -22.53 6.98
CA LEU A 215 -11.59 -23.01 5.76
C LEU A 215 -12.71 -24.01 6.04
N LYS A 216 -12.52 -24.89 7.01
CA LYS A 216 -13.46 -25.96 7.38
C LYS A 216 -13.43 -26.18 8.89
N PRO A 217 -14.55 -26.64 9.49
CA PRO A 217 -14.62 -26.97 10.90
C PRO A 217 -13.69 -28.12 11.27
N GLU A 218 -13.47 -28.27 12.57
CA GLU A 218 -12.67 -29.38 13.14
C GLU A 218 -13.22 -30.73 12.68
N GLY A 219 -12.31 -31.64 12.35
CA GLY A 219 -12.63 -33.00 11.90
C GLY A 219 -12.96 -33.12 10.42
N ALA A 220 -12.96 -32.07 9.65
CA ALA A 220 -13.09 -32.14 8.20
C ALA A 220 -11.95 -32.95 7.55
N ALA A 221 -12.24 -33.67 6.49
CA ALA A 221 -11.22 -34.43 5.76
C ALA A 221 -10.21 -33.49 5.07
N ASP A 222 -8.95 -33.89 5.00
CA ASP A 222 -7.87 -33.11 4.35
C ASP A 222 -8.22 -32.73 2.90
N SER A 223 -8.91 -33.60 2.18
CA SER A 223 -9.38 -33.35 0.82
C SER A 223 -10.42 -32.23 0.74
N GLU A 224 -11.27 -32.09 1.76
CA GLU A 224 -12.28 -31.03 1.83
C GLU A 224 -11.64 -29.69 2.13
N VAL A 225 -10.63 -29.66 3.02
CA VAL A 225 -9.84 -28.47 3.31
C VAL A 225 -9.11 -27.99 2.06
N LYS A 226 -8.41 -28.88 1.35
CA LYS A 226 -7.71 -28.54 0.10
C LYS A 226 -8.68 -28.07 -0.98
N THR A 227 -9.87 -28.66 -1.07
CA THR A 227 -10.90 -28.23 -2.03
C THR A 227 -11.38 -26.82 -1.72
N ALA A 228 -11.63 -26.51 -0.43
CA ALA A 228 -12.01 -25.16 -0.01
C ALA A 228 -10.91 -24.14 -0.31
N PHE A 229 -9.67 -24.46 0.00
CA PHE A 229 -8.53 -23.60 -0.33
C PHE A 229 -8.44 -23.26 -1.82
N ARG A 230 -8.54 -24.27 -2.69
CA ARG A 230 -8.55 -24.06 -4.15
C ARG A 230 -9.72 -23.21 -4.64
N GLN A 231 -10.87 -23.27 -3.95
CA GLN A 231 -12.03 -22.43 -4.25
C GLN A 231 -11.74 -20.96 -3.90
N GLU A 232 -11.11 -20.68 -2.74
CA GLU A 232 -10.70 -19.34 -2.35
C GLU A 232 -9.66 -18.75 -3.31
N VAL A 233 -8.66 -19.54 -3.70
CA VAL A 233 -7.66 -19.12 -4.70
C VAL A 233 -8.33 -18.77 -6.04
N ARG A 234 -9.30 -19.57 -6.48
CA ARG A 234 -10.06 -19.28 -7.70
C ARG A 234 -10.86 -18.00 -7.57
N ALA A 235 -11.59 -17.83 -6.47
CA ALA A 235 -12.38 -16.62 -6.21
C ALA A 235 -11.50 -15.35 -6.21
N MET A 236 -10.33 -15.40 -5.59
CA MET A 236 -9.36 -14.29 -5.60
C MET A 236 -8.89 -13.96 -7.03
N LYS A 237 -8.60 -14.97 -7.86
CA LYS A 237 -8.20 -14.78 -9.26
C LYS A 237 -9.32 -14.17 -10.12
N GLU A 238 -10.54 -14.62 -9.93
CA GLU A 238 -11.73 -14.06 -10.57
C GLU A 238 -11.98 -12.62 -10.15
N TRP A 239 -11.85 -12.35 -8.86
CA TRP A 239 -11.96 -11.00 -8.30
C TRP A 239 -10.91 -10.06 -8.90
N LEU A 240 -9.63 -10.45 -8.91
CA LEU A 240 -8.53 -9.65 -9.46
C LEU A 240 -8.72 -9.37 -10.96
N THR A 241 -9.21 -10.35 -11.71
CA THR A 241 -9.54 -10.20 -13.14
C THR A 241 -10.64 -9.15 -13.32
N ALA A 242 -11.74 -9.29 -12.58
CA ALA A 242 -12.85 -8.33 -12.63
C ALA A 242 -12.43 -6.93 -12.17
N ARG A 243 -11.53 -6.85 -11.17
CA ARG A 243 -10.98 -5.58 -10.67
C ARG A 243 -10.19 -4.83 -11.72
N LEU A 244 -9.26 -5.49 -12.39
CA LEU A 244 -8.48 -4.88 -13.46
C LEU A 244 -9.34 -4.49 -14.66
N ASP A 245 -10.34 -5.28 -14.99
CA ASP A 245 -11.32 -4.95 -16.03
C ASP A 245 -12.15 -3.71 -15.68
N TRP A 246 -12.50 -3.55 -14.42
CA TRP A 246 -13.22 -2.36 -13.94
C TRP A 246 -12.32 -1.13 -13.96
N LEU A 247 -11.11 -1.20 -13.38
CA LEU A 247 -10.15 -0.09 -13.32
C LEU A 247 -9.75 0.43 -14.71
N ASP A 248 -9.57 -0.46 -15.68
CA ASP A 248 -9.22 -0.09 -17.05
C ASP A 248 -10.31 0.73 -17.76
N ARG A 249 -11.59 0.52 -17.38
CA ARG A 249 -12.74 1.23 -17.92
C ARG A 249 -13.16 2.44 -17.08
N ALA A 250 -12.70 2.52 -15.85
CA ALA A 250 -13.14 3.55 -14.92
C ALA A 250 -12.61 4.93 -15.29
N SER A 251 -13.45 5.96 -15.08
CA SER A 251 -13.04 7.35 -15.19
C SER A 251 -12.35 7.80 -13.89
N PHE A 252 -11.22 8.46 -14.01
CA PHE A 252 -10.53 9.10 -12.89
C PHE A 252 -10.86 10.60 -12.78
N GLN A 253 -11.79 11.09 -13.61
CA GLN A 253 -12.10 12.52 -13.72
C GLN A 253 -13.52 12.89 -13.21
N ASP A 254 -14.31 11.89 -12.80
CA ASP A 254 -15.69 12.09 -12.34
C ASP A 254 -15.81 12.18 -10.83
#